data_77b67f5c4ec60aafc03cb949435b4407
#
_entry.id   77b67f5c4ec60aafc03cb949435b4407
#
_cell.length_a   1.000
_cell.length_b   1.000
_cell.length_c   1.000
_cell.angle_alpha   90.00
_cell.angle_beta   90.00
_cell.angle_gamma   90.00
#
_symmetry.space_group_name_H-M   'P 1'
#
loop_
_entity.id
_entity.type
_entity.pdbx_description
1 polymer ?
#
loop_
_entity_poly.entity_id
_entity_poly.type
_entity_poly.pdbx_seq_one_letter_code
_entity_poly.pdbx_strand_id
1 'polypeptide(L)'
;TDTLNINNATNIKLQWKVDWPMRWMIENVTFETGGIDHSAANGSKAVSERVAREIYNFEPPVYIPYNFIGIKGGGAKMSSSTGNVLTITDLLQVYDPNIIWWFYARFDNMHAFDIALDTDVIRYYSEYDRWVKLYFNGNIDDKNRSILDLTNVEESYLQNPNFSYLATFLPIVNYDINLLKELLQKENINTDTNEFTNRLQRAEY
;
A
#
# COMPACT_ATOMS: atom_id res chain seq x y z
N THR A 1 44.13 -11.60 -1.22
CA THR A 1 43.66 -10.81 -0.04
C THR A 1 44.39 -9.48 -0.07
N ASP A 2 43.68 -8.42 -0.42
CA ASP A 2 44.20 -7.07 -0.42
C ASP A 2 43.92 -6.39 0.93
N THR A 3 44.84 -5.59 1.40
CA THR A 3 44.66 -4.80 2.62
C THR A 3 44.13 -3.42 2.23
N LEU A 4 42.92 -3.10 2.68
CA LEU A 4 42.27 -1.82 2.45
C LEU A 4 42.55 -0.88 3.64
N ASN A 5 43.02 0.35 3.35
CA ASN A 5 43.07 1.40 4.35
C ASN A 5 41.69 2.07 4.43
N ILE A 6 40.97 1.82 5.54
CA ILE A 6 39.61 2.34 5.77
C ILE A 6 39.54 3.87 5.61
N ASN A 7 40.58 4.61 5.98
CA ASN A 7 40.57 6.07 5.90
C ASN A 7 40.61 6.62 4.47
N ASN A 8 41.01 5.80 3.50
CA ASN A 8 41.13 6.19 2.09
C ASN A 8 40.15 5.44 1.16
N ALA A 9 39.34 4.56 1.71
CA ALA A 9 38.43 3.73 0.92
C ALA A 9 37.10 4.45 0.70
N THR A 10 36.72 4.67 -0.56
CA THR A 10 35.52 5.43 -0.95
C THR A 10 34.29 4.57 -1.24
N ASN A 11 34.44 3.25 -1.39
CA ASN A 11 33.34 2.36 -1.80
C ASN A 11 33.31 1.07 -0.95
N ILE A 12 33.22 1.24 0.38
CA ILE A 12 33.06 0.11 1.30
C ILE A 12 31.59 -0.07 1.62
N LYS A 13 31.10 -1.31 1.45
CA LYS A 13 29.78 -1.72 1.92
C LYS A 13 29.93 -2.97 2.79
N LEU A 14 29.39 -2.91 3.99
CA LEU A 14 29.28 -4.07 4.86
C LEU A 14 28.26 -5.06 4.28
N GLN A 15 28.45 -6.34 4.60
CA GLN A 15 27.40 -7.31 4.33
C GLN A 15 26.15 -6.95 5.13
N TRP A 16 24.96 -7.14 4.53
CA TRP A 16 23.69 -6.79 5.14
C TRP A 16 23.50 -7.33 6.57
N LYS A 17 23.90 -8.57 6.82
CA LYS A 17 23.81 -9.20 8.14
C LYS A 17 24.66 -8.55 9.25
N VAL A 18 25.61 -7.68 8.88
CA VAL A 18 26.46 -6.90 9.79
C VAL A 18 26.04 -5.42 9.78
N ASP A 19 25.72 -4.89 8.61
CA ASP A 19 25.27 -3.51 8.42
C ASP A 19 23.94 -3.23 9.15
N TRP A 20 23.01 -4.15 9.05
CA TRP A 20 21.67 -3.98 9.63
C TRP A 20 21.70 -3.81 11.16
N PRO A 21 22.31 -4.72 11.95
CA PRO A 21 22.40 -4.54 13.40
C PRO A 21 23.31 -3.36 13.82
N MET A 22 24.29 -2.98 13.01
CA MET A 22 25.06 -1.76 13.24
C MET A 22 24.16 -0.51 13.18
N ARG A 23 23.24 -0.46 12.20
CA ARG A 23 22.26 0.64 12.10
C ARG A 23 21.31 0.64 13.28
N TRP A 24 20.82 -0.52 13.73
CA TRP A 24 19.99 -0.61 14.93
C TRP A 24 20.66 0.05 16.14
N MET A 25 21.94 -0.22 16.33
CA MET A 25 22.71 0.35 17.43
C MET A 25 22.92 1.86 17.25
N ILE A 26 23.36 2.31 16.07
CA ILE A 26 23.68 3.74 15.82
C ILE A 26 22.43 4.61 15.92
N GLU A 27 21.30 4.14 15.38
CA GLU A 27 20.04 4.87 15.32
C GLU A 27 19.14 4.58 16.54
N ASN A 28 19.59 3.73 17.47
CA ASN A 28 18.84 3.28 18.66
C ASN A 28 17.45 2.77 18.31
N VAL A 29 17.36 1.89 17.32
CA VAL A 29 16.09 1.35 16.80
C VAL A 29 15.45 0.45 17.84
N THR A 30 14.21 0.71 18.21
CA THR A 30 13.44 -0.06 19.20
C THR A 30 12.39 -0.97 18.55
N PHE A 31 11.98 -0.65 17.31
CA PHE A 31 11.00 -1.40 16.55
C PHE A 31 11.42 -1.49 15.09
N GLU A 32 11.31 -2.68 14.49
CA GLU A 32 11.65 -2.95 13.09
C GLU A 32 10.62 -3.89 12.46
N THR A 33 10.32 -3.68 11.19
CA THR A 33 9.53 -4.62 10.41
C THR A 33 10.36 -5.19 9.26
N GLY A 34 10.11 -6.43 8.86
CA GLY A 34 10.85 -7.00 7.74
C GLY A 34 10.09 -8.06 6.98
N GLY A 35 10.41 -8.20 5.70
CA GLY A 35 9.82 -9.24 4.86
C GLY A 35 10.07 -10.65 5.41
N ILE A 36 9.13 -11.54 5.18
CA ILE A 36 9.17 -12.93 5.65
C ILE A 36 10.45 -13.68 5.21
N ASP A 37 11.04 -13.28 4.07
CA ASP A 37 12.29 -13.85 3.56
C ASP A 37 13.51 -13.61 4.49
N HIS A 38 13.47 -12.58 5.33
CA HIS A 38 14.49 -12.33 6.35
C HIS A 38 14.27 -13.15 7.63
N SER A 39 13.07 -13.72 7.82
CA SER A 39 12.60 -14.30 9.09
C SER A 39 12.87 -15.79 9.24
N ALA A 40 13.53 -16.45 8.26
CA ALA A 40 13.92 -17.86 8.38
C ALA A 40 14.87 -18.07 9.57
N ALA A 41 14.88 -19.29 10.14
CA ALA A 41 15.66 -19.64 11.34
C ALA A 41 17.16 -19.29 11.25
N ASN A 42 17.76 -19.39 10.04
CA ASN A 42 19.13 -18.97 9.75
C ASN A 42 19.18 -17.76 8.79
N GLY A 43 18.08 -17.02 8.72
CA GLY A 43 17.93 -15.85 7.87
C GLY A 43 18.72 -14.64 8.35
N SER A 44 18.61 -13.57 7.60
CA SER A 44 19.33 -12.33 7.90
C SER A 44 19.00 -11.78 9.28
N LYS A 45 17.72 -11.86 9.69
CA LYS A 45 17.25 -11.36 10.98
C LYS A 45 17.91 -12.12 12.15
N ALA A 46 17.87 -13.45 12.15
CA ALA A 46 18.45 -14.25 13.22
C ALA A 46 19.97 -14.04 13.37
N VAL A 47 20.70 -13.90 12.25
CA VAL A 47 22.14 -13.59 12.27
C VAL A 47 22.37 -12.17 12.78
N SER A 48 21.59 -11.19 12.33
CA SER A 48 21.73 -9.79 12.76
C SER A 48 21.46 -9.62 14.26
N GLU A 49 20.48 -10.32 14.82
CA GLU A 49 20.22 -10.30 16.27
C GLU A 49 21.39 -10.84 17.09
N ARG A 50 22.03 -11.93 16.61
CA ARG A 50 23.24 -12.44 17.27
C ARG A 50 24.39 -11.46 17.19
N VAL A 51 24.61 -10.83 16.04
CA VAL A 51 25.65 -9.79 15.87
C VAL A 51 25.35 -8.58 16.78
N ALA A 52 24.09 -8.15 16.88
CA ALA A 52 23.72 -7.07 17.78
C ALA A 52 24.09 -7.37 19.22
N ARG A 53 23.72 -8.55 19.75
CA ARG A 53 23.99 -8.93 21.14
C ARG A 53 25.47 -9.26 21.38
N GLU A 54 26.08 -10.09 20.53
CA GLU A 54 27.41 -10.66 20.78
C GLU A 54 28.55 -9.71 20.41
N ILE A 55 28.35 -8.83 19.42
CA ILE A 55 29.38 -7.94 18.88
C ILE A 55 29.16 -6.48 19.28
N TYR A 56 27.92 -6.01 19.16
CA TYR A 56 27.60 -4.61 19.41
C TYR A 56 27.10 -4.34 20.83
N ASN A 57 26.87 -5.38 21.63
CA ASN A 57 26.29 -5.28 22.99
C ASN A 57 25.00 -4.44 22.98
N PHE A 58 24.16 -4.64 21.98
CA PHE A 58 22.92 -3.94 21.73
C PHE A 58 21.73 -4.91 21.71
N GLU A 59 20.66 -4.60 22.44
CA GLU A 59 19.44 -5.42 22.39
C GLU A 59 18.69 -5.16 21.08
N PRO A 60 18.42 -6.20 20.27
CA PRO A 60 17.70 -6.05 19.01
C PRO A 60 16.31 -5.44 19.19
N PRO A 61 15.79 -4.72 18.17
CA PRO A 61 14.45 -4.16 18.20
C PRO A 61 13.37 -5.24 18.26
N VAL A 62 12.19 -4.87 18.77
CA VAL A 62 10.97 -5.68 18.58
C VAL A 62 10.73 -5.82 17.09
N TYR A 63 10.58 -7.06 16.60
CA TYR A 63 10.49 -7.35 15.18
C TYR A 63 9.13 -7.94 14.81
N ILE A 64 8.50 -7.35 13.79
CA ILE A 64 7.27 -7.90 13.21
C ILE A 64 7.52 -8.26 11.74
N PRO A 65 7.42 -9.56 11.38
CA PRO A 65 7.51 -9.98 9.98
C PRO A 65 6.24 -9.60 9.22
N TYR A 66 6.38 -9.38 7.90
CA TYR A 66 5.24 -9.22 6.99
C TYR A 66 5.43 -10.02 5.72
N ASN A 67 4.31 -10.41 5.10
CA ASN A 67 4.32 -11.13 3.84
C ASN A 67 4.30 -10.15 2.65
N PHE A 68 4.45 -10.71 1.43
CA PHE A 68 4.58 -9.90 0.23
C PHE A 68 3.24 -9.43 -0.30
N ILE A 69 3.28 -8.25 -0.93
CA ILE A 69 2.21 -7.72 -1.75
C ILE A 69 2.66 -7.86 -3.20
N GLY A 70 1.82 -8.50 -4.02
CA GLY A 70 2.06 -8.72 -5.44
C GLY A 70 1.20 -7.82 -6.33
N ILE A 71 1.38 -8.00 -7.63
CA ILE A 71 0.50 -7.46 -8.67
C ILE A 71 -0.26 -8.63 -9.27
N LYS A 72 -1.58 -8.56 -9.31
CA LYS A 72 -2.42 -9.61 -9.92
C LYS A 72 -1.99 -9.85 -11.37
N GLY A 73 -1.70 -11.09 -11.70
CA GLY A 73 -1.20 -11.47 -13.01
C GLY A 73 0.27 -11.17 -13.28
N GLY A 74 0.99 -10.55 -12.35
CA GLY A 74 2.39 -10.18 -12.52
C GLY A 74 3.41 -11.33 -12.41
N GLY A 75 2.99 -12.51 -11.96
CA GLY A 75 3.73 -13.78 -12.00
C GLY A 75 5.02 -13.86 -11.19
N ALA A 76 5.63 -12.76 -10.80
CA ALA A 76 6.89 -12.73 -10.06
C ALA A 76 6.84 -11.69 -8.93
N LYS A 77 7.63 -11.92 -7.88
CA LYS A 77 7.86 -10.94 -6.82
C LYS A 77 8.28 -9.60 -7.41
N MET A 78 7.67 -8.51 -6.97
CA MET A 78 8.11 -7.16 -7.33
C MET A 78 9.59 -6.96 -6.95
N SER A 79 10.37 -6.44 -7.88
CA SER A 79 11.79 -6.17 -7.65
C SER A 79 12.24 -4.96 -8.48
N SER A 80 12.89 -4.02 -7.81
CA SER A 80 13.46 -2.82 -8.46
C SER A 80 14.47 -3.19 -9.54
N SER A 81 15.21 -4.31 -9.36
CA SER A 81 16.22 -4.75 -10.32
C SER A 81 15.64 -5.32 -11.62
N THR A 82 14.39 -5.75 -11.61
CA THR A 82 13.68 -6.27 -12.80
C THR A 82 12.74 -5.26 -13.43
N GLY A 83 12.56 -4.09 -12.81
CA GLY A 83 11.70 -3.02 -13.30
C GLY A 83 10.19 -3.30 -13.17
N ASN A 84 9.78 -4.38 -12.49
CA ASN A 84 8.39 -4.74 -12.28
C ASN A 84 7.87 -4.24 -10.91
N VAL A 85 8.19 -3.00 -10.56
CA VAL A 85 7.74 -2.39 -9.31
C VAL A 85 6.55 -1.48 -9.58
N LEU A 86 5.50 -1.68 -8.80
CA LEU A 86 4.38 -0.76 -8.72
C LEU A 86 4.64 0.23 -7.57
N THR A 87 4.73 1.50 -7.90
CA THR A 87 4.95 2.54 -6.89
C THR A 87 3.63 3.04 -6.31
N ILE A 88 3.68 3.71 -5.15
CA ILE A 88 2.49 4.39 -4.60
C ILE A 88 1.97 5.45 -5.58
N THR A 89 2.83 6.13 -6.32
CA THR A 89 2.42 7.09 -7.34
C THR A 89 1.59 6.44 -8.44
N ASP A 90 1.96 5.23 -8.88
CA ASP A 90 1.20 4.48 -9.89
C ASP A 90 -0.17 4.06 -9.32
N LEU A 91 -0.20 3.60 -8.06
CA LEU A 91 -1.45 3.23 -7.40
C LEU A 91 -2.41 4.41 -7.25
N LEU A 92 -1.90 5.60 -6.96
CA LEU A 92 -2.71 6.81 -6.81
C LEU A 92 -3.36 7.30 -8.11
N GLN A 93 -2.89 6.83 -9.27
CA GLN A 93 -3.55 7.08 -10.54
C GLN A 93 -4.85 6.27 -10.70
N VAL A 94 -4.91 5.10 -10.05
CA VAL A 94 -6.03 4.15 -10.15
C VAL A 94 -6.93 4.17 -8.93
N TYR A 95 -6.36 4.31 -7.74
CA TYR A 95 -7.05 4.17 -6.47
C TYR A 95 -7.06 5.46 -5.65
N ASP A 96 -8.16 5.72 -4.95
CA ASP A 96 -8.20 6.74 -3.90
C ASP A 96 -7.21 6.39 -2.78
N PRO A 97 -6.55 7.38 -2.16
CA PRO A 97 -5.62 7.15 -1.05
C PRO A 97 -6.23 6.30 0.07
N ASN A 98 -7.50 6.55 0.38
CA ASN A 98 -8.26 5.80 1.40
C ASN A 98 -8.37 4.31 1.06
N ILE A 99 -8.55 3.95 -0.21
CA ILE A 99 -8.61 2.56 -0.67
C ILE A 99 -7.23 1.90 -0.55
N ILE A 100 -6.16 2.62 -0.84
CA ILE A 100 -4.79 2.11 -0.67
C ILE A 100 -4.55 1.80 0.81
N TRP A 101 -4.86 2.72 1.73
CA TRP A 101 -4.78 2.47 3.16
C TRP A 101 -5.61 1.27 3.59
N TRP A 102 -6.84 1.15 3.07
CA TRP A 102 -7.71 0.03 3.35
C TRP A 102 -7.12 -1.31 2.87
N PHE A 103 -6.45 -1.36 1.71
CA PHE A 103 -5.75 -2.57 1.26
C PHE A 103 -4.73 -3.05 2.28
N TYR A 104 -3.92 -2.14 2.83
CA TYR A 104 -2.90 -2.49 3.79
C TYR A 104 -3.47 -2.83 5.19
N ALA A 105 -4.52 -2.15 5.61
CA ALA A 105 -5.07 -2.28 6.96
C ALA A 105 -6.02 -3.48 7.12
N ARG A 106 -6.68 -3.94 6.06
CA ARG A 106 -7.69 -5.00 6.15
C ARG A 106 -7.12 -6.42 6.28
N PHE A 107 -5.88 -6.60 5.89
CA PHE A 107 -5.22 -7.90 5.96
C PHE A 107 -4.28 -7.98 7.16
N ASP A 108 -4.14 -9.19 7.69
CA ASP A 108 -3.10 -9.49 8.66
C ASP A 108 -1.71 -9.35 8.01
N ASN A 109 -0.69 -8.94 8.77
CA ASN A 109 0.68 -8.76 8.29
C ASN A 109 1.28 -10.01 7.63
N MET A 110 0.81 -11.20 8.00
CA MET A 110 1.24 -12.47 7.40
C MET A 110 0.42 -12.89 6.17
N HIS A 111 -0.62 -12.14 5.82
CA HIS A 111 -1.46 -12.42 4.66
C HIS A 111 -0.83 -11.81 3.39
N ALA A 112 -0.41 -12.66 2.45
CA ALA A 112 -0.03 -12.20 1.13
C ALA A 112 -1.26 -11.84 0.29
N PHE A 113 -1.21 -10.73 -0.43
CA PHE A 113 -2.28 -10.34 -1.35
C PHE A 113 -1.73 -9.66 -2.60
N ASP A 114 -2.53 -9.68 -3.65
CA ASP A 114 -2.19 -9.02 -4.91
C ASP A 114 -3.09 -7.81 -5.13
N ILE A 115 -2.48 -6.70 -5.56
CA ILE A 115 -3.20 -5.51 -6.02
C ILE A 115 -3.54 -5.70 -7.50
N ALA A 116 -4.80 -5.52 -7.84
CA ALA A 116 -5.28 -5.60 -9.22
C ALA A 116 -5.23 -4.22 -9.89
N LEU A 117 -4.89 -4.21 -11.18
CA LEU A 117 -4.97 -3.05 -12.07
C LEU A 117 -5.85 -3.36 -13.29
N ASP A 118 -6.69 -4.38 -13.15
CA ASP A 118 -7.66 -4.85 -14.16
C ASP A 118 -9.09 -4.52 -13.74
N THR A 119 -10.07 -5.21 -14.29
CA THR A 119 -11.50 -5.04 -13.98
C THR A 119 -11.85 -5.21 -12.50
N ASP A 120 -10.98 -5.82 -11.70
CA ASP A 120 -11.17 -5.92 -10.24
C ASP A 120 -11.10 -4.56 -9.53
N VAL A 121 -10.54 -3.52 -10.16
CA VAL A 121 -10.57 -2.14 -9.65
C VAL A 121 -12.01 -1.73 -9.32
N ILE A 122 -12.95 -1.99 -10.23
CA ILE A 122 -14.37 -1.67 -10.03
C ILE A 122 -14.93 -2.40 -8.79
N ARG A 123 -14.54 -3.67 -8.60
CA ARG A 123 -14.95 -4.46 -7.44
C ARG A 123 -14.40 -3.88 -6.14
N TYR A 124 -13.15 -3.47 -6.10
CA TYR A 124 -12.54 -2.88 -4.90
C TYR A 124 -13.18 -1.55 -4.51
N TYR A 125 -13.46 -0.68 -5.48
CA TYR A 125 -14.22 0.54 -5.22
C TYR A 125 -15.61 0.24 -4.66
N SER A 126 -16.33 -0.70 -5.25
CA SER A 126 -17.68 -1.08 -4.80
C SER A 126 -17.67 -1.68 -3.40
N GLU A 127 -16.64 -2.47 -3.08
CA GLU A 127 -16.46 -3.05 -1.75
C GLU A 127 -16.15 -1.97 -0.71
N TYR A 128 -15.23 -1.06 -1.01
CA TYR A 128 -14.87 0.04 -0.13
C TYR A 128 -16.04 1.00 0.09
N ASP A 129 -16.75 1.40 -0.97
CA ASP A 129 -17.94 2.25 -0.89
C ASP A 129 -19.01 1.65 0.03
N ARG A 130 -19.20 0.31 -0.03
CA ARG A 130 -20.12 -0.40 0.87
C ARG A 130 -19.64 -0.33 2.33
N TRP A 131 -18.36 -0.51 2.58
CA TRP A 131 -17.79 -0.43 3.93
C TRP A 131 -17.96 0.97 4.52
N VAL A 132 -17.67 2.01 3.74
CA VAL A 132 -17.83 3.42 4.15
C VAL A 132 -19.30 3.72 4.49
N LYS A 133 -20.26 3.24 3.70
CA LYS A 133 -21.69 3.38 4.00
C LYS A 133 -22.06 2.71 5.32
N LEU A 134 -21.58 1.50 5.58
CA LEU A 134 -21.84 0.79 6.84
C LEU A 134 -21.21 1.51 8.04
N TYR A 135 -20.02 2.09 7.85
CA TYR A 135 -19.29 2.83 8.87
C TYR A 135 -20.08 4.07 9.34
N PHE A 136 -20.48 4.94 8.43
CA PHE A 136 -21.23 6.16 8.78
C PHE A 136 -22.67 5.85 9.23
N ASN A 137 -23.27 4.77 8.81
CA ASN A 137 -24.59 4.31 9.29
C ASN A 137 -24.51 3.56 10.64
N GLY A 138 -23.34 3.39 11.23
CA GLY A 138 -23.18 2.68 12.50
C GLY A 138 -23.39 1.15 12.44
N ASN A 139 -23.46 0.56 11.24
CA ASN A 139 -23.76 -0.87 11.02
C ASN A 139 -22.50 -1.68 10.66
N ILE A 140 -21.34 -1.26 11.12
CA ILE A 140 -20.06 -1.93 10.91
C ILE A 140 -19.58 -2.54 12.23
N ASP A 141 -18.94 -3.71 12.18
CA ASP A 141 -18.33 -4.32 13.37
C ASP A 141 -17.07 -3.57 13.81
N ASP A 142 -16.65 -3.78 15.08
CA ASP A 142 -15.56 -3.03 15.71
C ASP A 142 -14.22 -3.22 14.97
N LYS A 143 -13.94 -4.43 14.46
CA LYS A 143 -12.71 -4.70 13.71
C LYS A 143 -12.66 -3.86 12.42
N ASN A 144 -13.71 -3.91 11.63
CA ASN A 144 -13.79 -3.19 10.38
C ASN A 144 -13.90 -1.68 10.59
N ARG A 145 -14.50 -1.24 11.70
CA ARG A 145 -14.49 0.16 12.14
C ARG A 145 -13.07 0.65 12.35
N SER A 146 -12.27 -0.07 13.13
CA SER A 146 -10.86 0.29 13.40
C SER A 146 -10.02 0.36 12.12
N ILE A 147 -10.32 -0.48 11.12
CA ILE A 147 -9.66 -0.42 9.81
C ILE A 147 -10.02 0.88 9.07
N LEU A 148 -11.30 1.27 9.07
CA LEU A 148 -11.73 2.51 8.41
C LEU A 148 -11.26 3.76 9.14
N ASP A 149 -11.13 3.72 10.47
CA ASP A 149 -10.53 4.81 11.24
C ASP A 149 -9.10 5.13 10.75
N LEU A 150 -8.32 4.10 10.37
CA LEU A 150 -6.98 4.27 9.81
C LEU A 150 -6.98 4.90 8.40
N THR A 151 -8.09 4.81 7.67
CA THR A 151 -8.17 5.39 6.32
C THR A 151 -8.44 6.89 6.34
N ASN A 152 -8.79 7.47 7.49
CA ASN A 152 -9.20 8.86 7.63
C ASN A 152 -10.31 9.27 6.62
N VAL A 153 -11.25 8.35 6.36
CA VAL A 153 -12.35 8.64 5.44
C VAL A 153 -13.32 9.64 6.07
N GLU A 154 -13.66 10.68 5.33
CA GLU A 154 -14.63 11.69 5.74
C GLU A 154 -16.02 11.37 5.18
N GLU A 155 -17.07 11.89 5.82
CA GLU A 155 -18.46 11.67 5.38
C GLU A 155 -18.73 12.21 3.97
N SER A 156 -17.98 13.22 3.53
CA SER A 156 -18.01 13.75 2.16
C SER A 156 -17.75 12.67 1.10
N TYR A 157 -17.02 11.62 1.46
CA TYR A 157 -16.79 10.48 0.58
C TYR A 157 -18.08 9.81 0.10
N LEU A 158 -19.15 9.86 0.89
CA LEU A 158 -20.47 9.31 0.51
C LEU A 158 -21.13 10.04 -0.67
N GLN A 159 -20.64 11.24 -0.99
CA GLN A 159 -21.14 12.04 -2.13
C GLN A 159 -20.54 11.57 -3.47
N ASN A 160 -19.54 10.70 -3.44
CA ASN A 160 -18.96 10.14 -4.66
C ASN A 160 -19.99 9.31 -5.43
N PRO A 161 -20.06 9.45 -6.76
CA PRO A 161 -20.82 8.53 -7.58
C PRO A 161 -20.21 7.13 -7.50
N ASN A 162 -21.02 6.11 -7.73
CA ASN A 162 -20.52 4.76 -7.83
C ASN A 162 -19.45 4.65 -8.93
N PHE A 163 -18.27 4.13 -8.61
CA PHE A 163 -17.17 3.98 -9.56
C PHE A 163 -17.54 3.15 -10.80
N SER A 164 -18.35 2.11 -10.62
CA SER A 164 -18.82 1.30 -11.74
C SER A 164 -19.68 2.09 -12.72
N TYR A 165 -20.42 3.10 -12.26
CA TYR A 165 -21.16 4.00 -13.13
C TYR A 165 -20.20 4.79 -14.02
N LEU A 166 -19.17 5.42 -13.44
CA LEU A 166 -18.20 6.17 -14.20
C LEU A 166 -17.50 5.29 -15.22
N ALA A 167 -16.96 4.15 -14.78
CA ALA A 167 -16.25 3.20 -15.63
C ALA A 167 -17.12 2.64 -16.77
N THR A 168 -18.45 2.52 -16.58
CA THR A 168 -19.38 2.02 -17.59
C THR A 168 -19.82 3.12 -18.55
N PHE A 169 -20.14 4.32 -18.04
CA PHE A 169 -20.69 5.38 -18.87
C PHE A 169 -19.64 6.15 -19.66
N LEU A 170 -18.40 6.27 -19.15
CA LEU A 170 -17.32 6.94 -19.86
C LEU A 170 -17.13 6.45 -21.31
N PRO A 171 -17.00 5.14 -21.57
CA PRO A 171 -16.89 4.64 -22.94
C PRO A 171 -18.17 4.86 -23.77
N ILE A 172 -19.35 4.81 -23.14
CA ILE A 172 -20.65 4.98 -23.81
C ILE A 172 -20.78 6.42 -24.36
N VAL A 173 -20.32 7.41 -23.58
CA VAL A 173 -20.32 8.82 -24.01
C VAL A 173 -19.05 9.18 -24.81
N ASN A 174 -18.26 8.18 -25.21
CA ASN A 174 -17.00 8.38 -25.94
C ASN A 174 -16.06 9.37 -25.22
N TYR A 175 -15.99 9.27 -23.88
CA TYR A 175 -15.18 10.13 -22.99
C TYR A 175 -15.53 11.62 -23.06
N ASP A 176 -16.74 11.96 -23.52
CA ASP A 176 -17.27 13.34 -23.43
C ASP A 176 -17.73 13.61 -21.98
N ILE A 177 -16.88 14.34 -21.25
CA ILE A 177 -17.10 14.65 -19.83
C ILE A 177 -18.32 15.55 -19.63
N ASN A 178 -18.60 16.46 -20.57
CA ASN A 178 -19.76 17.33 -20.45
C ASN A 178 -21.06 16.53 -20.57
N LEU A 179 -21.12 15.64 -21.56
CA LEU A 179 -22.26 14.75 -21.72
C LEU A 179 -22.43 13.79 -20.54
N LEU A 180 -21.32 13.26 -19.99
CA LEU A 180 -21.36 12.45 -18.79
C LEU A 180 -21.95 13.21 -17.60
N LYS A 181 -21.50 14.45 -17.35
CA LYS A 181 -22.02 15.29 -16.28
C LYS A 181 -23.53 15.56 -16.44
N GLU A 182 -23.97 15.89 -17.64
CA GLU A 182 -25.41 16.09 -17.93
C GLU A 182 -26.25 14.84 -17.61
N LEU A 183 -25.74 13.65 -17.96
CA LEU A 183 -26.44 12.39 -17.66
C LEU A 183 -26.51 12.12 -16.15
N LEU A 184 -25.41 12.31 -15.44
CA LEU A 184 -25.32 12.08 -13.99
C LEU A 184 -26.17 13.09 -13.20
N GLN A 185 -26.22 14.35 -13.65
CA GLN A 185 -27.09 15.39 -13.03
C GLN A 185 -28.57 15.05 -13.16
N LYS A 186 -29.01 14.39 -14.24
CA LYS A 186 -30.39 13.90 -14.38
C LYS A 186 -30.73 12.81 -13.35
N GLU A 187 -29.72 12.08 -12.88
CA GLU A 187 -29.86 11.10 -11.80
C GLU A 187 -29.64 11.71 -10.40
N ASN A 188 -29.65 13.05 -10.29
CA ASN A 188 -29.41 13.81 -9.06
C ASN A 188 -28.02 13.58 -8.43
N ILE A 189 -27.03 13.23 -9.23
CA ILE A 189 -25.62 13.12 -8.78
C ILE A 189 -24.96 14.49 -8.90
N ASN A 190 -24.36 14.96 -7.80
CA ASN A 190 -23.64 16.23 -7.81
C ASN A 190 -22.27 16.01 -8.51
N THR A 191 -22.06 16.70 -9.63
CA THR A 191 -20.84 16.60 -10.45
C THR A 191 -19.86 17.75 -10.24
N ASP A 192 -20.16 18.68 -9.31
CA ASP A 192 -19.38 19.89 -9.08
C ASP A 192 -18.55 19.82 -7.78
N THR A 193 -18.22 18.58 -7.34
CA THR A 193 -17.39 18.34 -6.17
C THR A 193 -15.97 17.93 -6.54
N ASN A 194 -15.02 18.17 -5.63
CA ASN A 194 -13.64 17.67 -5.77
C ASN A 194 -13.60 16.14 -5.76
N GLU A 195 -14.44 15.53 -4.94
CA GLU A 195 -14.60 14.09 -4.83
C GLU A 195 -15.00 13.47 -6.17
N PHE A 196 -16.00 14.07 -6.84
CA PHE A 196 -16.40 13.65 -8.19
C PHE A 196 -15.22 13.76 -9.17
N THR A 197 -14.56 14.92 -9.22
CA THR A 197 -13.45 15.17 -10.15
C THR A 197 -12.31 14.19 -9.94
N ASN A 198 -11.92 13.93 -8.69
CA ASN A 198 -10.87 12.99 -8.35
C ASN A 198 -11.23 11.55 -8.75
N ARG A 199 -12.48 11.14 -8.51
CA ARG A 199 -12.95 9.80 -8.87
C ARG A 199 -13.08 9.61 -10.37
N LEU A 200 -13.51 10.64 -11.08
CA LEU A 200 -13.59 10.66 -12.55
C LEU A 200 -12.21 10.45 -13.18
N GLN A 201 -11.20 11.21 -12.75
CA GLN A 201 -9.84 11.09 -13.25
C GLN A 201 -9.29 9.66 -13.13
N ARG A 202 -9.62 8.96 -12.03
CA ARG A 202 -9.21 7.56 -11.85
C ARG A 202 -10.02 6.57 -12.70
N ALA A 203 -11.24 6.92 -13.06
CA ALA A 203 -12.06 6.11 -13.94
C ALA A 203 -11.69 6.26 -15.43
N GLU A 204 -10.99 7.35 -15.79
CA GLU A 204 -10.45 7.59 -17.13
C GLU A 204 -9.15 6.83 -17.39
N TYR A 205 -8.42 6.47 -16.33
CA TYR A 205 -7.15 5.72 -16.40
C TYR A 205 -7.40 4.26 -16.76
#